data_d48e861703f88f418d242cb4c617959d
#
_entry.id   d48e861703f88f418d242cb4c617959d
#
_cell.length_a   1.000
_cell.length_b   1.000
_cell.length_c   1.000
_cell.angle_alpha   90.00
_cell.angle_beta   90.00
_cell.angle_gamma   90.00
#
_symmetry.space_group_name_H-M   'P 1'
#
loop_
_entity.id
_entity.type
_entity.pdbx_description
1 polymer ?
#
loop_
_entity_poly.entity_id
_entity_poly.type
_entity_poly.pdbx_seq_one_letter_code
_entity_poly.pdbx_strand_id
1 'polypeptide(L)'
;MRFYGLAVAVGVITLGACAGGEKKPADTTHVAVDTNSTTTTTTGSSSATTGATGGAVAMAPITGTTKTVNMVGDAKGYRFEPANFTIKQGDGVKFVVVSGGPHNVAFDPATIPSDVKGQLDANMGTDKMGELSSNLKMNAGESVTVSFGNIKPGQYPYHCVPHLALNMKGVITVQ
;
A
#
# COMPACT_ATOMS: atom_id res chain seq x y z
N MET A 1 -33.73 -41.57 14.19
CA MET A 1 -32.80 -42.54 13.61
C MET A 1 -33.09 -42.67 12.12
N ARG A 2 -32.27 -42.10 11.28
CA ARG A 2 -32.20 -42.40 9.85
C ARG A 2 -30.83 -41.94 9.37
N PHE A 3 -29.92 -42.91 9.20
CA PHE A 3 -28.62 -42.76 8.59
C PHE A 3 -28.81 -42.76 7.07
N TYR A 4 -28.27 -41.75 6.36
CA TYR A 4 -28.08 -41.80 4.93
C TYR A 4 -26.58 -41.82 4.63
N GLY A 5 -26.16 -42.88 3.96
CA GLY A 5 -24.80 -43.21 3.66
C GLY A 5 -24.18 -42.30 2.61
N LEU A 6 -22.91 -42.14 2.77
CA LEU A 6 -21.97 -41.41 1.96
C LEU A 6 -21.47 -42.30 0.80
N ALA A 7 -21.59 -41.84 -0.43
CA ALA A 7 -20.94 -42.46 -1.59
C ALA A 7 -19.71 -41.60 -1.96
N VAL A 8 -18.53 -42.21 -1.83
CA VAL A 8 -17.23 -41.62 -2.26
C VAL A 8 -17.00 -42.02 -3.72
N ALA A 9 -16.88 -41.07 -4.60
CA ALA A 9 -16.40 -41.29 -5.96
C ALA A 9 -14.93 -40.83 -6.06
N VAL A 10 -14.03 -41.79 -6.27
CA VAL A 10 -12.62 -41.56 -6.54
C VAL A 10 -12.47 -41.35 -8.05
N GLY A 11 -12.08 -40.15 -8.46
CA GLY A 11 -11.72 -39.85 -9.84
C GLY A 11 -10.20 -39.79 -10.00
N VAL A 12 -9.63 -40.75 -10.70
CA VAL A 12 -8.23 -40.76 -11.13
C VAL A 12 -8.11 -39.92 -12.40
N ILE A 13 -7.28 -38.90 -12.42
CA ILE A 13 -6.91 -38.19 -13.66
C ILE A 13 -5.41 -38.32 -13.87
N THR A 14 -5.09 -38.86 -15.03
CA THR A 14 -3.78 -39.24 -15.55
C THR A 14 -2.91 -38.05 -15.94
N LEU A 15 -1.60 -38.22 -15.71
CA LEU A 15 -0.53 -37.33 -16.17
C LEU A 15 -0.43 -37.32 -17.69
N GLY A 16 -0.33 -36.11 -18.25
CA GLY A 16 0.14 -35.89 -19.61
C GLY A 16 1.43 -35.09 -19.58
N ALA A 17 2.55 -35.74 -19.83
CA ALA A 17 3.84 -35.12 -20.08
C ALA A 17 3.94 -34.70 -21.54
N CYS A 18 4.39 -33.49 -21.83
CA CYS A 18 4.96 -33.11 -23.11
C CYS A 18 6.27 -32.37 -22.89
N ALA A 19 7.33 -33.03 -23.33
CA ALA A 19 8.71 -32.55 -23.43
C ALA A 19 8.92 -31.79 -24.74
N GLY A 20 9.87 -30.88 -24.76
CA GLY A 20 10.66 -30.61 -25.97
C GLY A 20 10.76 -29.13 -26.37
N GLY A 21 12.00 -28.60 -26.36
CA GLY A 21 12.38 -27.45 -27.17
C GLY A 21 13.51 -26.61 -26.65
N GLU A 22 14.73 -27.16 -26.54
CA GLU A 22 15.98 -26.41 -26.49
C GLU A 22 16.19 -25.63 -27.81
N LYS A 23 16.65 -24.41 -27.72
CA LYS A 23 17.59 -23.80 -28.68
C LYS A 23 18.30 -22.61 -28.04
N LYS A 24 19.58 -22.77 -27.80
CA LYS A 24 20.69 -21.81 -27.69
C LYS A 24 21.52 -22.02 -28.99
N PRO A 25 22.54 -21.19 -29.40
CA PRO A 25 22.98 -19.85 -29.05
C PRO A 25 23.36 -19.01 -30.31
N ALA A 26 23.86 -17.78 -30.10
CA ALA A 26 24.94 -17.13 -30.84
C ALA A 26 25.03 -15.67 -30.37
N ASP A 27 26.03 -15.26 -29.75
CA ASP A 27 27.45 -15.01 -29.98
C ASP A 27 27.71 -13.65 -30.66
N THR A 28 28.66 -12.94 -30.03
CA THR A 28 29.56 -11.91 -30.56
C THR A 28 29.00 -10.48 -30.70
N THR A 29 29.52 -9.43 -30.06
CA THR A 29 30.93 -8.96 -30.20
C THR A 29 31.21 -7.86 -29.17
N HIS A 30 32.40 -7.90 -28.62
CA HIS A 30 33.08 -6.87 -27.87
C HIS A 30 33.30 -5.58 -28.67
N VAL A 31 33.19 -4.43 -28.01
CA VAL A 31 34.13 -3.32 -28.22
C VAL A 31 34.41 -2.67 -26.85
N ALA A 32 35.64 -2.72 -26.45
CA ALA A 32 36.23 -1.99 -25.35
C ALA A 32 36.80 -0.64 -25.83
N VAL A 33 37.26 0.14 -24.86
CA VAL A 33 38.09 1.35 -24.98
C VAL A 33 37.29 2.64 -25.06
N ASP A 34 37.44 3.67 -24.22
CA ASP A 34 38.70 4.21 -23.65
C ASP A 34 38.45 5.06 -22.39
N THR A 35 39.44 5.03 -21.58
CA THR A 35 39.75 5.87 -20.43
C THR A 35 39.93 7.34 -20.84
N ASN A 36 39.28 8.30 -20.18
CA ASN A 36 39.92 9.56 -19.93
C ASN A 36 39.46 10.21 -18.60
N SER A 37 40.40 10.27 -17.67
CA SER A 37 40.37 11.08 -16.47
C SER A 37 40.52 12.54 -16.85
N THR A 38 39.63 13.40 -16.37
CA THR A 38 40.02 14.80 -16.16
C THR A 38 39.25 15.35 -14.97
N THR A 39 39.97 15.49 -13.87
CA THR A 39 39.62 16.27 -12.69
C THR A 39 39.55 17.74 -13.09
N THR A 40 38.38 18.36 -12.88
CA THR A 40 38.33 19.82 -12.82
C THR A 40 37.41 20.21 -11.67
N THR A 41 38.07 20.66 -10.61
CA THR A 41 37.49 21.36 -9.47
C THR A 41 37.03 22.73 -9.97
N THR A 42 35.74 23.02 -9.89
CA THR A 42 35.23 24.38 -10.02
C THR A 42 34.21 24.64 -8.95
N THR A 43 34.60 25.43 -7.98
CA THR A 43 33.78 26.09 -6.98
C THR A 43 32.83 27.03 -7.71
N GLY A 44 31.51 26.84 -7.55
CA GLY A 44 30.49 27.67 -8.18
C GLY A 44 29.21 27.71 -7.35
N SER A 45 29.17 28.75 -6.55
CA SER A 45 28.00 29.52 -6.05
C SER A 45 26.61 28.94 -6.28
N SER A 46 25.93 28.65 -5.17
CA SER A 46 24.51 28.34 -5.07
C SER A 46 23.65 29.52 -5.54
N SER A 47 23.03 29.38 -6.67
CA SER A 47 21.81 30.16 -7.00
C SER A 47 20.60 29.25 -6.79
N ALA A 48 19.83 29.52 -5.75
CA ALA A 48 18.54 28.90 -5.53
C ALA A 48 17.57 29.35 -6.64
N THR A 49 17.44 28.54 -7.66
CA THR A 49 16.35 28.70 -8.63
C THR A 49 15.17 27.88 -8.13
N THR A 50 14.17 28.58 -7.64
CA THR A 50 12.84 28.05 -7.36
C THR A 50 12.18 27.64 -8.68
N GLY A 51 12.52 26.47 -9.18
CA GLY A 51 11.85 25.82 -10.29
C GLY A 51 10.87 24.79 -9.72
N ALA A 52 9.58 25.10 -9.78
CA ALA A 52 8.52 24.12 -9.52
C ALA A 52 8.54 23.07 -10.63
N THR A 53 9.46 22.10 -10.52
CA THR A 53 9.38 20.84 -11.24
C THR A 53 8.49 19.93 -10.41
N GLY A 54 7.37 19.45 -10.98
CA GLY A 54 6.48 18.49 -10.35
C GLY A 54 7.18 17.15 -10.10
N GLY A 55 8.12 17.14 -9.16
CA GLY A 55 8.77 15.94 -8.66
C GLY A 55 7.77 15.15 -7.82
N ALA A 56 7.72 13.82 -8.02
CA ALA A 56 6.92 12.94 -7.20
C ALA A 56 7.23 13.18 -5.71
N VAL A 57 6.19 13.40 -4.91
CA VAL A 57 6.34 13.59 -3.47
C VAL A 57 6.86 12.29 -2.86
N ALA A 58 7.98 12.34 -2.14
CA ALA A 58 8.53 11.19 -1.46
C ALA A 58 7.71 10.87 -0.20
N MET A 59 7.62 9.58 0.14
CA MET A 59 7.03 9.14 1.40
C MET A 59 7.80 9.72 2.58
N ALA A 60 7.11 10.40 3.48
CA ALA A 60 7.69 10.87 4.73
C ALA A 60 7.78 9.72 5.75
N PRO A 61 8.91 9.57 6.47
CA PRO A 61 9.08 8.49 7.42
C PRO A 61 8.17 8.65 8.64
N ILE A 62 7.86 7.53 9.30
CA ILE A 62 7.27 7.54 10.64
C ILE A 62 8.37 7.89 11.63
N THR A 63 8.21 9.00 12.34
CA THR A 63 9.16 9.50 13.34
C THR A 63 8.63 9.37 14.77
N GLY A 64 7.32 9.16 14.91
CA GLY A 64 6.61 8.97 16.17
C GLY A 64 6.27 7.51 16.44
N THR A 65 5.12 7.29 17.04
CA THR A 65 4.61 5.96 17.38
C THR A 65 3.74 5.39 16.27
N THR A 66 3.56 4.06 16.27
CA THR A 66 2.63 3.41 15.33
C THR A 66 1.42 2.88 16.08
N LYS A 67 0.24 3.38 15.74
CA LYS A 67 -1.03 2.90 16.26
C LYS A 67 -1.56 1.75 15.41
N THR A 68 -1.99 0.67 16.04
CA THR A 68 -2.67 -0.44 15.35
C THR A 68 -4.18 -0.23 15.31
N VAL A 69 -4.78 -0.51 14.16
CA VAL A 69 -6.22 -0.51 13.90
C VAL A 69 -6.58 -1.85 13.27
N ASN A 70 -7.55 -2.55 13.83
CA ASN A 70 -8.03 -3.82 13.31
C ASN A 70 -9.10 -3.60 12.22
N MET A 71 -9.02 -4.37 11.15
CA MET A 71 -10.04 -4.47 10.11
C MET A 71 -10.84 -5.76 10.36
N VAL A 72 -12.10 -5.64 10.71
CA VAL A 72 -12.95 -6.73 11.20
C VAL A 72 -14.22 -6.86 10.39
N GLY A 73 -14.53 -8.09 9.98
CA GLY A 73 -15.85 -8.47 9.46
C GLY A 73 -16.35 -9.70 10.20
N ASP A 74 -17.46 -9.56 10.92
CA ASP A 74 -18.10 -10.63 11.71
C ASP A 74 -19.64 -10.46 11.74
N ALA A 75 -20.32 -11.18 12.61
CA ALA A 75 -21.77 -11.09 12.77
C ALA A 75 -22.28 -9.69 13.16
N LYS A 76 -21.41 -8.81 13.67
CA LYS A 76 -21.73 -7.41 14.00
C LYS A 76 -21.52 -6.47 12.81
N GLY A 77 -21.02 -6.97 11.68
CA GLY A 77 -20.75 -6.21 10.47
C GLY A 77 -19.27 -5.90 10.26
N TYR A 78 -19.00 -5.04 9.28
CA TYR A 78 -17.65 -4.63 8.87
C TYR A 78 -17.27 -3.31 9.53
N ARG A 79 -16.08 -3.26 10.14
CA ARG A 79 -15.63 -2.08 10.88
C ARG A 79 -14.12 -2.01 11.05
N PHE A 80 -13.62 -0.81 11.32
CA PHE A 80 -12.30 -0.58 11.90
C PHE A 80 -12.39 -0.52 13.42
N GLU A 81 -11.41 -1.05 14.13
CA GLU A 81 -11.32 -1.02 15.59
C GLU A 81 -9.95 -0.55 16.07
N PRO A 82 -9.86 0.66 16.66
CA PRO A 82 -10.89 1.69 16.77
C PRO A 82 -11.18 2.37 15.42
N ALA A 83 -12.43 2.80 15.18
CA ALA A 83 -12.79 3.52 13.95
C ALA A 83 -12.36 5.00 13.99
N ASN A 84 -12.48 5.64 15.16
CA ASN A 84 -12.10 7.04 15.35
C ASN A 84 -11.01 7.13 16.42
N PHE A 85 -9.95 7.88 16.14
CA PHE A 85 -8.83 8.03 17.07
C PHE A 85 -7.98 9.24 16.73
N THR A 86 -7.13 9.61 17.69
CA THR A 86 -6.19 10.72 17.56
C THR A 86 -4.75 10.19 17.54
N ILE A 87 -3.92 10.81 16.73
CA ILE A 87 -2.48 10.61 16.60
C ILE A 87 -1.77 11.97 16.56
N LYS A 88 -0.45 11.96 16.63
CA LYS A 88 0.39 13.16 16.42
C LYS A 88 0.96 13.17 15.00
N GLN A 89 1.31 14.34 14.52
CA GLN A 89 2.10 14.47 13.32
C GLN A 89 3.40 13.64 13.44
N GLY A 90 3.73 12.85 12.41
CA GLY A 90 4.88 11.96 12.43
C GLY A 90 4.58 10.54 12.92
N ASP A 91 3.40 10.30 13.51
CA ASP A 91 2.98 8.94 13.85
C ASP A 91 2.67 8.11 12.60
N GLY A 92 2.57 6.79 12.79
CA GLY A 92 2.08 5.84 11.81
C GLY A 92 0.77 5.19 12.23
N VAL A 93 0.03 4.68 11.26
CA VAL A 93 -1.15 3.83 11.53
C VAL A 93 -0.99 2.53 10.75
N LYS A 94 -1.00 1.41 11.48
CA LYS A 94 -0.96 0.06 10.91
C LYS A 94 -2.36 -0.55 10.98
N PHE A 95 -2.98 -0.76 9.83
CA PHE A 95 -4.26 -1.44 9.69
C PHE A 95 -4.02 -2.92 9.46
N VAL A 96 -4.58 -3.79 10.30
CA VAL A 96 -4.36 -5.24 10.26
C VAL A 96 -5.68 -5.95 10.01
N VAL A 97 -5.72 -6.85 9.04
CA VAL A 97 -6.87 -7.73 8.82
C VAL A 97 -6.97 -8.72 9.96
N VAL A 98 -8.11 -8.71 10.65
CA VAL A 98 -8.44 -9.72 11.68
C VAL A 98 -9.38 -10.77 11.10
N SER A 99 -10.43 -10.33 10.40
CA SER A 99 -11.44 -11.23 9.80
C SER A 99 -12.25 -10.52 8.72
N GLY A 100 -12.96 -11.27 7.88
CA GLY A 100 -13.95 -10.75 6.94
C GLY A 100 -13.37 -10.01 5.72
N GLY A 101 -12.13 -10.36 5.31
CA GLY A 101 -11.57 -9.78 4.08
C GLY A 101 -12.42 -10.04 2.82
N PRO A 102 -12.12 -9.32 1.73
CA PRO A 102 -11.01 -8.40 1.51
C PRO A 102 -11.21 -7.03 2.19
N HIS A 103 -10.13 -6.45 2.68
CA HIS A 103 -10.14 -5.09 3.23
C HIS A 103 -9.10 -4.22 2.57
N ASN A 104 -9.31 -2.91 2.60
CA ASN A 104 -8.29 -1.92 2.27
C ASN A 104 -8.49 -0.65 3.11
N VAL A 105 -7.58 0.30 2.93
CA VAL A 105 -7.67 1.65 3.50
C VAL A 105 -7.68 2.64 2.37
N ALA A 106 -8.71 3.46 2.31
CA ALA A 106 -8.82 4.51 1.32
C ALA A 106 -9.29 5.83 1.96
N PHE A 107 -8.80 6.94 1.43
CA PHE A 107 -9.25 8.29 1.75
C PHE A 107 -9.96 8.85 0.52
N ASP A 108 -11.07 9.55 0.72
CA ASP A 108 -11.77 10.21 -0.37
C ASP A 108 -11.01 11.47 -0.82
N PRO A 109 -10.49 11.51 -2.07
CA PRO A 109 -9.73 12.64 -2.56
C PRO A 109 -10.47 13.99 -2.50
N ALA A 110 -11.81 13.96 -2.48
CA ALA A 110 -12.63 15.17 -2.38
C ALA A 110 -12.68 15.75 -0.95
N THR A 111 -12.43 14.92 0.06
CA THR A 111 -12.46 15.33 1.48
C THR A 111 -11.08 15.65 2.06
N ILE A 112 -10.01 15.21 1.39
CA ILE A 112 -8.64 15.48 1.82
C ILE A 112 -8.20 16.86 1.30
N PRO A 113 -7.65 17.75 2.17
CA PRO A 113 -7.15 19.04 1.74
C PRO A 113 -6.10 18.90 0.63
N SER A 114 -6.20 19.73 -0.40
CA SER A 114 -5.37 19.62 -1.61
C SER A 114 -3.87 19.76 -1.34
N ASP A 115 -3.50 20.51 -0.31
CA ASP A 115 -2.10 20.77 0.07
C ASP A 115 -1.43 19.60 0.83
N VAL A 116 -2.21 18.63 1.33
CA VAL A 116 -1.67 17.40 1.96
C VAL A 116 -1.94 16.16 1.14
N LYS A 117 -2.81 16.22 0.14
CA LYS A 117 -3.25 15.06 -0.65
C LYS A 117 -2.06 14.29 -1.25
N GLY A 118 -1.16 14.97 -1.93
CA GLY A 118 0.01 14.33 -2.54
C GLY A 118 0.95 13.70 -1.52
N GLN A 119 1.13 14.33 -0.36
CA GLN A 119 1.96 13.76 0.72
C GLN A 119 1.28 12.54 1.35
N LEU A 120 -0.03 12.60 1.60
CA LEU A 120 -0.76 11.47 2.16
C LEU A 120 -0.78 10.28 1.19
N ASP A 121 -0.96 10.53 -0.10
CA ASP A 121 -0.88 9.51 -1.13
C ASP A 121 0.49 8.84 -1.18
N ALA A 122 1.57 9.62 -1.15
CA ALA A 122 2.94 9.10 -1.08
C ALA A 122 3.19 8.29 0.21
N ASN A 123 2.63 8.73 1.33
CA ASN A 123 2.76 8.10 2.64
C ASN A 123 2.04 6.74 2.78
N MET A 124 1.18 6.40 1.83
CA MET A 124 0.56 5.06 1.72
C MET A 124 1.49 4.03 1.04
N GLY A 125 2.65 4.46 0.53
CA GLY A 125 3.60 3.60 -0.16
C GLY A 125 3.18 3.28 -1.60
N THR A 126 3.74 2.20 -2.15
CA THR A 126 3.54 1.82 -3.56
C THR A 126 2.51 0.72 -3.76
N ASP A 127 2.12 0.01 -2.69
CA ASP A 127 1.13 -1.08 -2.75
C ASP A 127 -0.30 -0.51 -2.73
N LYS A 128 -0.68 0.09 -3.85
CA LYS A 128 -1.93 0.85 -4.03
C LYS A 128 -2.71 0.37 -5.24
N MET A 129 -4.04 0.43 -5.17
CA MET A 129 -4.95 0.22 -6.28
C MET A 129 -5.39 1.53 -6.96
N GLY A 130 -5.03 2.68 -6.38
CA GLY A 130 -5.34 4.01 -6.91
C GLY A 130 -4.86 5.12 -6.00
N GLU A 131 -5.13 6.38 -6.38
CA GLU A 131 -4.82 7.54 -5.55
C GLU A 131 -5.51 7.42 -4.19
N LEU A 132 -4.73 7.61 -3.11
CA LEU A 132 -5.22 7.54 -1.72
C LEU A 132 -5.91 6.20 -1.36
N SER A 133 -5.60 5.09 -2.05
CA SER A 133 -6.26 3.81 -1.85
C SER A 133 -5.25 2.65 -1.90
N SER A 134 -5.06 1.96 -0.78
CA SER A 134 -4.20 0.78 -0.71
C SER A 134 -4.76 -0.39 -1.53
N ASN A 135 -3.91 -1.33 -1.92
CA ASN A 135 -4.37 -2.62 -2.43
C ASN A 135 -5.17 -3.39 -1.39
N LEU A 136 -5.98 -4.33 -1.88
CA LEU A 136 -6.77 -5.23 -1.05
C LEU A 136 -5.86 -6.17 -0.26
N LYS A 137 -6.23 -6.40 0.99
CA LYS A 137 -5.66 -7.40 1.89
C LYS A 137 -6.69 -8.49 2.10
N MET A 138 -6.34 -9.71 1.73
CA MET A 138 -7.27 -10.83 1.62
C MET A 138 -7.32 -11.68 2.88
N ASN A 139 -6.19 -11.80 3.59
CA ASN A 139 -6.00 -12.79 4.64
C ASN A 139 -5.76 -12.14 6.00
N ALA A 140 -6.21 -12.81 7.06
CA ALA A 140 -5.90 -12.41 8.42
C ALA A 140 -4.39 -12.28 8.66
N GLY A 141 -3.97 -11.23 9.35
CA GLY A 141 -2.57 -10.88 9.59
C GLY A 141 -1.93 -9.98 8.54
N GLU A 142 -2.48 -9.89 7.33
CA GLU A 142 -2.03 -8.90 6.34
C GLU A 142 -2.30 -7.48 6.83
N SER A 143 -1.50 -6.52 6.40
CA SER A 143 -1.61 -5.16 6.90
C SER A 143 -1.25 -4.10 5.87
N VAL A 144 -1.76 -2.90 6.11
CA VAL A 144 -1.39 -1.65 5.43
C VAL A 144 -0.84 -0.70 6.48
N THR A 145 0.29 -0.06 6.21
CA THR A 145 0.84 0.97 7.09
C THR A 145 0.85 2.30 6.35
N VAL A 146 0.29 3.33 6.99
CA VAL A 146 0.25 4.71 6.48
C VAL A 146 1.06 5.59 7.41
N SER A 147 2.00 6.36 6.86
CA SER A 147 2.73 7.39 7.61
C SER A 147 1.93 8.69 7.67
N PHE A 148 1.94 9.34 8.82
CA PHE A 148 1.44 10.70 8.99
C PHE A 148 2.59 11.71 9.17
N GLY A 149 3.79 11.35 8.70
CA GLY A 149 4.91 12.27 8.53
C GLY A 149 4.54 13.38 7.55
N ASN A 150 4.84 14.63 7.90
CA ASN A 150 4.52 15.82 7.12
C ASN A 150 3.02 16.02 6.84
N ILE A 151 2.13 15.38 7.56
CA ILE A 151 0.68 15.56 7.46
C ILE A 151 0.26 16.61 8.51
N LYS A 152 -0.38 17.68 8.07
CA LYS A 152 -0.82 18.77 8.95
C LYS A 152 -1.88 18.31 9.94
N PRO A 153 -2.02 18.98 11.11
CA PRO A 153 -3.14 18.77 12.00
C PRO A 153 -4.48 18.93 11.27
N GLY A 154 -5.42 18.02 11.58
CA GLY A 154 -6.72 17.98 10.91
C GLY A 154 -7.45 16.66 11.08
N GLN A 155 -8.60 16.56 10.44
CA GLN A 155 -9.39 15.32 10.39
C GLN A 155 -9.27 14.68 9.00
N TYR A 156 -9.00 13.39 9.00
CA TYR A 156 -8.77 12.58 7.81
C TYR A 156 -9.76 11.42 7.80
N PRO A 157 -10.94 11.60 7.19
CA PRO A 157 -11.92 10.52 7.02
C PRO A 157 -11.35 9.43 6.13
N TYR A 158 -11.55 8.17 6.52
CA TYR A 158 -11.10 7.01 5.77
C TYR A 158 -12.16 5.91 5.74
N HIS A 159 -12.05 4.99 4.79
CA HIS A 159 -13.00 3.92 4.60
C HIS A 159 -12.35 2.68 3.98
N CYS A 160 -13.09 1.57 4.01
CA CYS A 160 -12.77 0.37 3.25
C CYS A 160 -13.65 0.34 1.98
N VAL A 161 -13.02 0.33 0.80
CA VAL A 161 -13.74 0.40 -0.48
C VAL A 161 -14.77 -0.72 -0.64
N PRO A 162 -14.42 -2.03 -0.45
CA PRO A 162 -15.38 -3.11 -0.57
C PRO A 162 -16.58 -3.03 0.39
N HIS A 163 -16.38 -2.41 1.54
CA HIS A 163 -17.39 -2.39 2.62
C HIS A 163 -17.93 -0.99 2.93
N LEU A 164 -17.73 -0.02 2.00
CA LEU A 164 -18.21 1.34 2.19
C LEU A 164 -19.75 1.40 2.32
N ALA A 165 -20.47 0.62 1.50
CA ALA A 165 -21.93 0.50 1.58
C ALA A 165 -22.41 -0.13 2.90
N LEU A 166 -21.52 -0.86 3.59
CA LEU A 166 -21.77 -1.46 4.90
C LEU A 166 -21.26 -0.57 6.06
N ASN A 167 -20.97 0.70 5.75
CA ASN A 167 -20.55 1.72 6.72
C ASN A 167 -19.20 1.44 7.39
N MET A 168 -18.27 0.70 6.73
CA MET A 168 -16.91 0.51 7.22
C MET A 168 -16.06 1.75 6.95
N LYS A 169 -16.07 2.69 7.90
CA LYS A 169 -15.39 3.98 7.84
C LYS A 169 -14.97 4.47 9.21
N GLY A 170 -14.08 5.47 9.25
CA GLY A 170 -13.60 6.09 10.46
C GLY A 170 -12.96 7.45 10.20
N VAL A 171 -12.44 8.06 11.25
CA VAL A 171 -11.74 9.36 11.19
C VAL A 171 -10.46 9.29 11.99
N ILE A 172 -9.35 9.68 11.38
CA ILE A 172 -8.08 9.92 12.03
C ILE A 172 -7.97 11.42 12.31
N THR A 173 -7.77 11.79 13.57
CA THR A 173 -7.47 13.18 13.96
C THR A 173 -5.96 13.29 14.19
N VAL A 174 -5.29 14.16 13.43
CA VAL A 174 -3.87 14.50 13.60
C VAL A 174 -3.76 15.78 14.41
N GLN A 175 -2.90 15.79 15.44
CA GLN A 175 -2.60 16.92 16.33
C GLN A 175 -1.13 17.35 16.22
#